data_434517fdbbfe4d306d4e58357142e7c2
#
_entry.id   434517fdbbfe4d306d4e58357142e7c2
#
_cell.length_a   1.000
_cell.length_b   1.000
_cell.length_c   1.000
_cell.angle_alpha   90.00
_cell.angle_beta   90.00
_cell.angle_gamma   90.00
#
_symmetry.space_group_name_H-M   'P 1'
#
loop_
_entity.id
_entity.type
_entity.pdbx_description
1 polymer ?
#
loop_
_entity_poly.entity_id
_entity_poly.type
_entity_poly.pdbx_seq_one_letter_code
_entity_poly.pdbx_strand_id
1 'polypeptide(L)'
;MSADATDSRSADQLIVTVKQANVLLDMMSTSKGTTRVSSDALTSGLVSGGLVGANGLVGDAQRILGPASDARTRAAIRVVSPTMPDVVRDWRIWPTVPRSVIMRSDVDGVHFSQVDFCEVPHILAFASLLHAGPTIHDGPPYIPTDFVRAVRTLDVRGAQDVLNDLVTYGPAESHFACDCVAGRWSVVTCVREAKRRGKWHPGAHFECFVTEHLHALIHAPLDVQALSRLSADPTLDAPPRAAVWAMAMGLLAA
;
A
#
# COMPACT_ATOMS: atom_id res chain seq x y z
N MET A 1 -39.73 -21.99 -7.67
CA MET A 1 -39.15 -20.94 -8.51
C MET A 1 -37.85 -20.56 -7.84
N SER A 2 -36.77 -21.21 -8.26
CA SER A 2 -35.40 -20.90 -7.80
C SER A 2 -34.92 -19.67 -8.58
N ALA A 3 -34.59 -18.60 -7.86
CA ALA A 3 -33.89 -17.47 -8.43
C ALA A 3 -32.39 -17.83 -8.48
N ASP A 4 -31.90 -18.07 -9.67
CA ASP A 4 -30.48 -18.10 -9.98
C ASP A 4 -29.87 -16.75 -9.60
N ALA A 5 -29.13 -16.73 -8.49
CA ALA A 5 -28.19 -15.65 -8.21
C ALA A 5 -27.03 -15.78 -9.18
N THR A 6 -27.18 -15.15 -10.35
CA THR A 6 -26.11 -14.97 -11.31
C THR A 6 -24.99 -14.18 -10.64
N ASP A 7 -23.92 -14.91 -10.30
CA ASP A 7 -22.64 -14.41 -9.83
C ASP A 7 -22.08 -13.46 -10.92
N SER A 8 -22.40 -12.16 -10.80
CA SER A 8 -21.85 -11.11 -11.65
C SER A 8 -20.41 -10.84 -11.18
N ARG A 9 -19.48 -11.76 -11.48
CA ARG A 9 -18.06 -11.47 -11.46
C ARG A 9 -17.85 -10.32 -12.41
N SER A 10 -17.53 -9.15 -11.86
CA SER A 10 -17.18 -8.00 -12.66
C SER A 10 -16.07 -8.43 -13.63
N ALA A 11 -16.33 -8.31 -14.93
CA ALA A 11 -15.43 -8.78 -16.00
C ALA A 11 -14.01 -8.16 -15.93
N ASP A 12 -13.79 -7.17 -15.05
CA ASP A 12 -12.56 -6.39 -14.92
C ASP A 12 -11.80 -6.65 -13.60
N GLN A 13 -12.11 -7.72 -12.88
CA GLN A 13 -11.45 -8.06 -11.62
C GLN A 13 -10.93 -9.51 -11.61
N LEU A 14 -9.72 -9.70 -11.06
CA LEU A 14 -9.09 -10.99 -10.81
C LEU A 14 -8.78 -11.10 -9.32
N ILE A 15 -9.31 -12.14 -8.67
CA ILE A 15 -9.07 -12.43 -7.25
C ILE A 15 -8.22 -13.69 -7.14
N VAL A 16 -7.12 -13.61 -6.42
CA VAL A 16 -6.18 -14.72 -6.25
C VAL A 16 -5.63 -14.74 -4.82
N THR A 17 -5.06 -15.86 -4.42
CA THR A 17 -4.33 -15.95 -3.13
C THR A 17 -3.05 -15.13 -3.17
N VAL A 18 -2.52 -14.76 -2.00
CA VAL A 18 -1.23 -14.02 -1.87
C VAL A 18 -0.09 -14.75 -2.59
N LYS A 19 -0.05 -16.08 -2.48
CA LYS A 19 0.99 -16.89 -3.14
C LYS A 19 0.86 -16.83 -4.67
N GLN A 20 -0.35 -16.95 -5.20
CA GLN A 20 -0.61 -16.82 -6.64
C GLN A 20 -0.30 -15.41 -7.15
N ALA A 21 -0.65 -14.38 -6.38
CA ALA A 21 -0.33 -13.00 -6.72
C ALA A 21 1.18 -12.78 -6.87
N ASN A 22 2.00 -13.33 -5.97
CA ASN A 22 3.45 -13.23 -6.07
C ASN A 22 3.99 -13.84 -7.37
N VAL A 23 3.48 -15.02 -7.78
CA VAL A 23 3.86 -15.65 -9.06
C VAL A 23 3.47 -14.75 -10.25
N LEU A 24 2.24 -14.19 -10.24
CA LEU A 24 1.79 -13.29 -11.31
C LEU A 24 2.65 -12.01 -11.37
N LEU A 25 3.01 -11.44 -10.23
CA LEU A 25 3.88 -10.26 -10.13
C LEU A 25 5.29 -10.53 -10.64
N ASP A 26 5.84 -11.70 -10.34
CA ASP A 26 7.15 -12.12 -10.86
C ASP A 26 7.12 -12.29 -12.38
N MET A 27 6.05 -12.87 -12.92
CA MET A 27 5.85 -12.98 -14.37
C MET A 27 5.74 -11.61 -15.06
N MET A 28 5.06 -10.64 -14.44
CA MET A 28 5.00 -9.26 -14.96
C MET A 28 6.36 -8.55 -14.91
N SER A 29 7.24 -8.96 -13.98
CA SER A 29 8.54 -8.33 -13.81
C SER A 29 9.59 -8.83 -14.78
N THR A 30 9.50 -10.09 -15.21
CA THR A 30 10.41 -10.71 -16.20
C THR A 30 9.97 -10.32 -17.60
N SER A 31 10.61 -9.31 -18.18
CA SER A 31 10.40 -8.93 -19.57
C SER A 31 10.85 -10.04 -20.52
N LYS A 32 9.90 -10.48 -21.37
CA LYS A 32 10.09 -11.29 -22.60
C LYS A 32 10.91 -12.57 -22.47
N GLY A 33 10.20 -13.66 -22.30
CA GLY A 33 10.67 -14.98 -22.69
C GLY A 33 11.38 -15.75 -21.59
N THR A 34 10.77 -16.89 -21.27
CA THR A 34 11.30 -17.95 -20.41
C THR A 34 11.30 -17.70 -18.89
N THR A 35 10.18 -17.25 -18.32
CA THR A 35 9.89 -17.75 -16.99
C THR A 35 9.60 -19.24 -17.18
N ARG A 36 10.57 -20.11 -16.86
CA ARG A 36 10.26 -21.54 -16.70
C ARG A 36 9.20 -21.60 -15.62
N VAL A 37 7.98 -21.87 -16.05
CA VAL A 37 6.86 -22.17 -15.17
C VAL A 37 7.35 -23.32 -14.31
N SER A 38 7.69 -23.07 -13.04
CA SER A 38 8.11 -24.13 -12.15
C SER A 38 6.95 -25.12 -12.02
N SER A 39 7.25 -26.41 -11.92
CA SER A 39 6.25 -27.49 -11.86
C SER A 39 5.56 -27.56 -10.48
N ASP A 40 5.55 -26.48 -9.71
CA ASP A 40 4.94 -26.42 -8.38
C ASP A 40 3.41 -26.48 -8.47
N ALA A 41 2.77 -27.12 -7.49
CA ALA A 41 1.32 -27.20 -7.37
C ALA A 41 0.61 -25.84 -7.49
N LEU A 42 1.31 -24.77 -7.09
CA LEU A 42 0.83 -23.38 -7.19
C LEU A 42 0.72 -22.92 -8.65
N THR A 43 1.74 -23.20 -9.44
CA THR A 43 1.76 -22.89 -10.87
C THR A 43 0.76 -23.76 -11.61
N SER A 44 0.61 -25.04 -11.21
CA SER A 44 -0.42 -25.94 -11.77
C SER A 44 -1.83 -25.38 -11.54
N GLY A 45 -2.13 -24.79 -10.38
CA GLY A 45 -3.41 -24.14 -10.12
C GLY A 45 -3.66 -22.91 -10.99
N LEU A 46 -2.63 -22.11 -11.28
CA LEU A 46 -2.73 -20.97 -12.20
C LEU A 46 -2.90 -21.42 -13.66
N VAL A 47 -2.24 -22.50 -14.06
CA VAL A 47 -2.37 -23.08 -15.42
C VAL A 47 -3.76 -23.70 -15.60
N SER A 48 -4.23 -24.52 -14.65
CA SER A 48 -5.57 -25.12 -14.70
C SER A 48 -6.68 -24.08 -14.62
N GLY A 49 -6.45 -22.96 -13.94
CA GLY A 49 -7.35 -21.81 -13.88
C GLY A 49 -7.31 -20.92 -15.13
N GLY A 50 -6.49 -21.26 -16.14
CA GLY A 50 -6.40 -20.47 -17.39
C GLY A 50 -5.82 -19.07 -17.20
N LEU A 51 -4.96 -18.86 -16.19
CA LEU A 51 -4.32 -17.58 -15.91
C LEU A 51 -2.88 -17.52 -16.42
N VAL A 52 -2.22 -18.66 -16.54
CA VAL A 52 -0.83 -18.79 -16.98
C VAL A 52 -0.72 -19.88 -18.03
N GLY A 53 0.00 -19.59 -19.11
CA GLY A 53 0.35 -20.53 -20.16
C GLY A 53 1.85 -20.71 -20.33
N ALA A 54 2.27 -21.47 -21.34
CA ALA A 54 3.68 -21.75 -21.62
C ALA A 54 4.55 -20.48 -21.80
N ASN A 55 3.95 -19.41 -22.31
CA ASN A 55 4.64 -18.17 -22.66
C ASN A 55 4.31 -17.00 -21.74
N GLY A 56 3.70 -17.22 -20.57
CA GLY A 56 3.36 -16.17 -19.60
C GLY A 56 1.89 -16.09 -19.26
N LEU A 57 1.41 -14.88 -18.96
CA LEU A 57 0.01 -14.61 -18.62
C LEU A 57 -0.91 -14.90 -19.81
N VAL A 58 -2.07 -15.50 -19.55
CA VAL A 58 -3.12 -15.76 -20.57
C VAL A 58 -4.50 -15.41 -20.00
N GLY A 59 -5.52 -15.42 -20.86
CA GLY A 59 -6.91 -15.21 -20.46
C GLY A 59 -7.11 -13.90 -19.67
N ASP A 60 -7.83 -14.00 -18.56
CA ASP A 60 -8.14 -12.85 -17.69
C ASP A 60 -6.90 -12.23 -17.05
N ALA A 61 -5.88 -13.03 -16.70
CA ALA A 61 -4.63 -12.49 -16.18
C ALA A 61 -3.92 -11.63 -17.23
N GLN A 62 -3.83 -12.04 -18.48
CA GLN A 62 -3.25 -11.23 -19.54
C GLN A 62 -4.08 -9.97 -19.81
N ARG A 63 -5.40 -10.10 -19.82
CA ARG A 63 -6.31 -8.97 -20.04
C ARG A 63 -6.17 -7.92 -18.95
N ILE A 64 -6.15 -8.34 -17.67
CA ILE A 64 -6.15 -7.43 -16.52
C ILE A 64 -4.73 -6.91 -16.23
N LEU A 65 -3.71 -7.76 -16.25
CA LEU A 65 -2.35 -7.41 -15.83
C LEU A 65 -1.45 -6.99 -16.98
N GLY A 66 -1.82 -7.27 -18.23
CA GLY A 66 -1.02 -6.93 -19.41
C GLY A 66 -0.53 -5.49 -19.43
N PRO A 67 -1.38 -4.48 -19.21
CA PRO A 67 -0.95 -3.07 -19.18
C PRO A 67 0.15 -2.79 -18.15
N ALA A 68 0.12 -3.44 -16.98
CA ALA A 68 1.13 -3.26 -15.95
C ALA A 68 2.48 -3.92 -16.26
N SER A 69 2.52 -4.89 -17.18
CA SER A 69 3.77 -5.57 -17.58
C SER A 69 4.77 -4.61 -18.23
N ASP A 70 4.28 -3.62 -18.97
CA ASP A 70 5.09 -2.62 -19.66
C ASP A 70 5.31 -1.35 -18.83
N ALA A 71 4.67 -1.24 -17.67
CA ALA A 71 4.81 -0.10 -16.79
C ALA A 71 6.25 0.04 -16.28
N ARG A 72 6.76 1.27 -16.32
CA ARG A 72 8.11 1.62 -15.84
C ARG A 72 8.12 2.12 -14.41
N THR A 73 6.98 2.59 -13.93
CA THR A 73 6.79 3.10 -12.57
C THR A 73 5.54 2.50 -11.96
N ARG A 74 5.50 2.43 -10.63
CA ARG A 74 4.30 2.14 -9.86
C ARG A 74 4.34 2.88 -8.53
N ALA A 75 3.18 3.18 -7.97
CA ALA A 75 3.04 3.57 -6.58
C ALA A 75 2.77 2.32 -5.73
N ALA A 76 3.52 2.17 -4.65
CA ALA A 76 3.26 1.17 -3.61
C ALA A 76 2.81 1.90 -2.35
N ILE A 77 1.68 1.50 -1.79
CA ILE A 77 1.08 2.11 -0.60
C ILE A 77 0.85 1.00 0.41
N ARG A 78 1.34 1.21 1.61
CA ARG A 78 1.13 0.30 2.74
C ARG A 78 0.44 1.05 3.85
N VAL A 79 -0.59 0.43 4.43
CA VAL A 79 -1.31 0.95 5.59
C VAL A 79 -1.17 -0.03 6.74
N VAL A 80 -0.67 0.47 7.87
CA VAL A 80 -0.57 -0.26 9.14
C VAL A 80 -1.49 0.43 10.14
N SER A 81 -2.36 -0.33 10.80
CA SER A 81 -3.36 0.21 11.73
C SER A 81 -3.68 -0.80 12.83
N PRO A 82 -3.87 -0.38 14.09
CA PRO A 82 -4.29 -1.28 15.17
C PRO A 82 -5.73 -1.78 15.03
N THR A 83 -6.57 -1.11 14.24
CA THR A 83 -7.93 -1.60 13.96
C THR A 83 -7.95 -2.87 13.14
N MET A 84 -6.84 -3.21 12.48
CA MET A 84 -6.65 -4.42 11.68
C MET A 84 -5.22 -4.94 11.86
N PRO A 85 -4.83 -5.39 13.07
CA PRO A 85 -3.44 -5.68 13.42
C PRO A 85 -2.83 -6.83 12.60
N ASP A 86 -3.66 -7.78 12.18
CA ASP A 86 -3.22 -8.97 11.44
C ASP A 86 -3.31 -8.79 9.91
N VAL A 87 -3.75 -7.62 9.46
CA VAL A 87 -3.98 -7.34 8.04
C VAL A 87 -3.18 -6.13 7.59
N VAL A 88 -2.16 -6.39 6.80
CA VAL A 88 -1.44 -5.32 6.08
C VAL A 88 -2.21 -5.01 4.81
N ARG A 89 -2.69 -3.78 4.69
CA ARG A 89 -3.30 -3.31 3.45
C ARG A 89 -2.21 -2.82 2.52
N ASP A 90 -1.87 -3.63 1.53
CA ASP A 90 -0.94 -3.24 0.47
C ASP A 90 -1.71 -2.92 -0.81
N TRP A 91 -1.40 -1.75 -1.36
CA TRP A 91 -1.87 -1.33 -2.66
C TRP A 91 -0.69 -1.15 -3.60
N ARG A 92 -0.87 -1.51 -4.86
CA ARG A 92 0.06 -1.17 -5.93
C ARG A 92 -0.72 -0.63 -7.10
N ILE A 93 -0.29 0.51 -7.61
CA ILE A 93 -0.93 1.21 -8.71
C ILE A 93 0.09 1.34 -9.82
N TRP A 94 -0.19 0.74 -10.97
CA TRP A 94 0.58 0.91 -12.20
C TRP A 94 -0.16 1.92 -13.08
N PRO A 95 0.28 3.21 -13.09
CA PRO A 95 -0.37 4.24 -13.87
C PRO A 95 -0.05 4.06 -15.35
N THR A 96 -0.98 3.50 -16.09
CA THR A 96 -0.89 3.28 -17.54
C THR A 96 -2.10 3.88 -18.24
N VAL A 97 -1.91 4.42 -19.44
CA VAL A 97 -2.97 5.04 -20.24
C VAL A 97 -3.38 4.08 -21.35
N PRO A 98 -4.68 3.93 -21.63
CA PRO A 98 -5.84 4.59 -21.01
C PRO A 98 -6.29 3.96 -19.70
N ARG A 99 -5.88 2.73 -19.41
CA ARG A 99 -6.30 1.97 -18.22
C ARG A 99 -5.12 1.64 -17.33
N SER A 100 -5.28 1.94 -16.05
CA SER A 100 -4.32 1.63 -14.99
C SER A 100 -4.67 0.30 -14.32
N VAL A 101 -3.65 -0.38 -13.81
CA VAL A 101 -3.84 -1.61 -13.03
C VAL A 101 -3.69 -1.28 -11.56
N ILE A 102 -4.63 -1.78 -10.77
CA ILE A 102 -4.65 -1.66 -9.31
C ILE A 102 -4.53 -3.06 -8.72
N MET A 103 -3.64 -3.21 -7.75
CA MET A 103 -3.61 -4.36 -6.86
C MET A 103 -3.99 -3.89 -5.45
N ARG A 104 -4.86 -4.62 -4.80
CA ARG A 104 -5.19 -4.44 -3.39
C ARG A 104 -5.10 -5.79 -2.69
N SER A 105 -4.39 -5.86 -1.57
CA SER A 105 -4.45 -7.01 -0.67
C SER A 105 -5.31 -6.69 0.55
N ASP A 106 -6.13 -7.65 0.96
CA ASP A 106 -6.96 -7.62 2.15
C ASP A 106 -7.14 -9.04 2.73
N VAL A 107 -8.09 -9.21 3.65
CA VAL A 107 -8.37 -10.51 4.32
C VAL A 107 -8.82 -11.59 3.35
N ASP A 108 -9.49 -11.23 2.26
CA ASP A 108 -10.06 -12.18 1.29
C ASP A 108 -9.05 -12.61 0.22
N GLY A 109 -7.89 -11.94 0.16
CA GLY A 109 -6.83 -12.25 -0.79
C GLY A 109 -6.27 -11.03 -1.50
N VAL A 110 -5.77 -11.24 -2.72
CA VAL A 110 -5.23 -10.19 -3.57
C VAL A 110 -6.16 -9.97 -4.76
N HIS A 111 -6.62 -8.75 -4.89
CA HIS A 111 -7.51 -8.29 -5.94
C HIS A 111 -6.73 -7.47 -6.95
N PHE A 112 -6.79 -7.86 -8.22
CA PHE A 112 -6.32 -7.05 -9.33
C PHE A 112 -7.52 -6.52 -10.11
N SER A 113 -7.48 -5.27 -10.50
CA SER A 113 -8.51 -4.63 -11.31
C SER A 113 -7.91 -3.64 -12.29
N GLN A 114 -8.63 -3.39 -13.37
CA GLN A 114 -8.36 -2.27 -14.26
C GLN A 114 -9.33 -1.13 -13.96
N VAL A 115 -8.81 0.08 -14.00
CA VAL A 115 -9.57 1.31 -13.84
C VAL A 115 -9.16 2.32 -14.91
N ASP A 116 -10.02 3.25 -15.24
CA ASP A 116 -9.64 4.35 -16.11
C ASP A 116 -8.57 5.22 -15.44
N PHE A 117 -7.60 5.70 -16.21
CA PHE A 117 -6.48 6.50 -15.66
C PHE A 117 -6.96 7.72 -14.86
N CYS A 118 -8.09 8.33 -15.25
CA CYS A 118 -8.67 9.47 -14.53
C CYS A 118 -9.22 9.13 -13.13
N GLU A 119 -9.46 7.85 -12.82
CA GLU A 119 -9.92 7.41 -11.48
C GLU A 119 -8.75 7.19 -10.51
N VAL A 120 -7.53 7.04 -11.02
CA VAL A 120 -6.34 6.76 -10.20
C VAL A 120 -6.13 7.78 -9.08
N PRO A 121 -6.34 9.10 -9.27
CA PRO A 121 -6.24 10.06 -8.19
C PRO A 121 -7.17 9.78 -7.01
N HIS A 122 -8.41 9.42 -7.28
CA HIS A 122 -9.39 9.09 -6.23
C HIS A 122 -9.00 7.80 -5.48
N ILE A 123 -8.52 6.80 -6.21
CA ILE A 123 -8.05 5.53 -5.61
C ILE A 123 -6.81 5.79 -4.76
N LEU A 124 -5.89 6.62 -5.23
CA LEU A 124 -4.70 6.99 -4.46
C LEU A 124 -5.09 7.73 -3.16
N ALA A 125 -6.03 8.67 -3.22
CA ALA A 125 -6.54 9.36 -2.04
C ALA A 125 -7.14 8.38 -1.02
N PHE A 126 -7.98 7.47 -1.49
CA PHE A 126 -8.60 6.44 -0.66
C PHE A 126 -7.56 5.51 -0.05
N ALA A 127 -6.63 4.97 -0.86
CA ALA A 127 -5.59 4.06 -0.41
C ALA A 127 -4.61 4.72 0.59
N SER A 128 -4.36 6.03 0.43
CA SER A 128 -3.48 6.81 1.31
C SER A 128 -4.21 7.40 2.52
N LEU A 129 -5.49 7.09 2.73
CA LEU A 129 -6.33 7.64 3.79
C LEU A 129 -6.41 9.18 3.77
N LEU A 130 -6.19 9.80 2.62
CA LEU A 130 -6.29 11.26 2.44
C LEU A 130 -7.76 11.64 2.35
N HIS A 131 -8.36 11.96 3.47
CA HIS A 131 -9.77 12.39 3.55
C HIS A 131 -9.88 13.90 3.73
N ALA A 132 -11.02 14.47 3.31
CA ALA A 132 -11.33 15.87 3.56
C ALA A 132 -11.79 16.07 5.01
N GLY A 133 -11.27 17.08 5.69
CA GLY A 133 -11.66 17.42 7.06
C GLY A 133 -10.66 18.41 7.68
N PRO A 134 -10.96 19.07 8.78
CA PRO A 134 -10.02 19.93 9.46
C PRO A 134 -8.82 19.11 9.98
N THR A 135 -7.64 19.68 9.89
CA THR A 135 -6.45 19.12 10.53
C THR A 135 -6.23 19.85 11.84
N ILE A 136 -6.21 19.13 12.95
CA ILE A 136 -5.93 19.67 14.26
C ILE A 136 -4.52 19.28 14.67
N HIS A 137 -3.70 20.28 14.95
CA HIS A 137 -2.30 20.14 15.33
C HIS A 137 -2.16 20.28 16.85
N ASP A 138 -2.47 19.23 17.57
CA ASP A 138 -2.31 19.19 19.02
C ASP A 138 -1.42 18.02 19.48
N GLY A 139 -0.72 17.40 18.54
CA GLY A 139 0.24 16.33 18.79
C GLY A 139 1.66 16.82 19.06
N PRO A 140 2.56 15.92 19.47
CA PRO A 140 3.97 16.23 19.68
C PRO A 140 4.67 16.55 18.36
N PRO A 141 5.78 17.32 18.38
CA PRO A 141 6.55 17.62 17.17
C PRO A 141 7.45 16.47 16.71
N TYR A 142 7.48 15.36 17.42
CA TYR A 142 8.27 14.17 17.14
C TYR A 142 7.50 12.90 17.49
N ILE A 143 7.93 11.78 16.93
CA ILE A 143 7.42 10.45 17.25
C ILE A 143 8.59 9.53 17.60
N PRO A 144 8.48 8.67 18.62
CA PRO A 144 9.58 7.81 19.03
C PRO A 144 10.09 6.93 17.90
N THR A 145 11.40 6.80 17.80
CA THR A 145 12.06 5.91 16.82
C THR A 145 11.56 4.47 16.94
N ASP A 146 11.28 4.02 18.18
CA ASP A 146 10.76 2.68 18.45
C ASP A 146 9.36 2.47 17.89
N PHE A 147 8.50 3.49 17.90
CA PHE A 147 7.21 3.45 17.19
C PHE A 147 7.39 3.19 15.70
N VAL A 148 8.22 4.00 15.04
CA VAL A 148 8.46 3.87 13.59
C VAL A 148 9.05 2.52 13.26
N ARG A 149 9.95 2.01 14.11
CA ARG A 149 10.52 0.66 13.96
C ARG A 149 9.46 -0.42 14.08
N ALA A 150 8.61 -0.37 15.11
CA ALA A 150 7.54 -1.32 15.35
C ALA A 150 6.56 -1.36 14.17
N VAL A 151 6.12 -0.20 13.66
CA VAL A 151 5.27 -0.10 12.47
C VAL A 151 5.92 -0.79 11.25
N ARG A 152 7.20 -0.54 10.99
CA ARG A 152 7.91 -1.09 9.82
C ARG A 152 8.20 -2.58 9.92
N THR A 153 8.29 -3.11 11.14
CA THR A 153 8.41 -4.55 11.39
C THR A 153 7.04 -5.23 11.56
N LEU A 154 5.95 -4.48 11.38
CA LEU A 154 4.57 -4.93 11.54
C LEU A 154 4.23 -5.39 12.97
N ASP A 155 4.98 -4.91 13.96
CA ASP A 155 4.65 -5.07 15.37
C ASP A 155 3.66 -3.98 15.81
N VAL A 156 2.39 -4.18 15.42
CA VAL A 156 1.32 -3.21 15.66
C VAL A 156 1.04 -3.03 17.17
N ARG A 157 1.21 -4.10 17.94
CA ARG A 157 1.03 -4.05 19.40
C ARG A 157 2.14 -3.24 20.06
N GLY A 158 3.40 -3.54 19.73
CA GLY A 158 4.53 -2.74 20.20
C GLY A 158 4.42 -1.27 19.81
N ALA A 159 3.94 -0.96 18.60
CA ALA A 159 3.67 0.41 18.18
C ALA A 159 2.61 1.08 19.06
N GLN A 160 1.51 0.39 19.40
CA GLN A 160 0.46 0.89 20.28
C GLN A 160 1.00 1.16 21.70
N ASP A 161 1.82 0.26 22.23
CA ASP A 161 2.41 0.42 23.56
C ASP A 161 3.30 1.66 23.62
N VAL A 162 4.14 1.88 22.60
CA VAL A 162 4.99 3.09 22.52
C VAL A 162 4.15 4.36 22.43
N LEU A 163 3.02 4.37 21.71
CA LEU A 163 2.12 5.52 21.67
C LEU A 163 1.42 5.76 23.01
N ASN A 164 1.01 4.73 23.70
CA ASN A 164 0.41 4.84 25.03
C ASN A 164 1.38 5.48 26.02
N ASP A 165 2.65 5.08 25.98
CA ASP A 165 3.69 5.69 26.79
C ASP A 165 3.89 7.17 26.42
N LEU A 166 3.97 7.49 25.12
CA LEU A 166 4.14 8.87 24.64
C LEU A 166 3.03 9.80 25.15
N VAL A 167 1.76 9.37 25.06
CA VAL A 167 0.62 10.21 25.44
C VAL A 167 0.44 10.30 26.96
N THR A 168 0.98 9.36 27.74
CA THR A 168 0.96 9.42 29.22
C THR A 168 1.69 10.66 29.76
N TYR A 169 2.69 11.15 29.01
CA TYR A 169 3.50 12.32 29.40
C TYR A 169 3.06 13.61 28.69
N GLY A 170 2.05 13.54 27.80
CA GLY A 170 1.53 14.68 27.05
C GLY A 170 0.23 15.26 27.61
N PRO A 171 -0.35 16.29 26.95
CA PRO A 171 -1.67 16.81 27.30
C PRO A 171 -2.74 15.72 27.09
N ALA A 172 -3.30 15.22 28.18
CA ALA A 172 -4.25 14.11 28.16
C ALA A 172 -5.57 14.40 27.38
N GLU A 173 -5.87 15.67 27.14
CA GLU A 173 -7.09 16.13 26.49
C GLU A 173 -6.91 16.47 25.00
N SER A 174 -5.72 16.23 24.41
CA SER A 174 -5.51 16.47 23.00
C SER A 174 -6.24 15.44 22.13
N HIS A 175 -6.69 15.83 20.95
CA HIS A 175 -7.29 14.90 19.97
C HIS A 175 -6.28 13.81 19.59
N PHE A 176 -5.01 14.19 19.45
CA PHE A 176 -3.92 13.25 19.21
C PHE A 176 -3.87 12.15 20.28
N ALA A 177 -3.85 12.54 21.58
CA ALA A 177 -3.79 11.58 22.66
C ALA A 177 -5.03 10.69 22.70
N CYS A 178 -6.23 11.26 22.54
CA CYS A 178 -7.47 10.50 22.49
C CYS A 178 -7.50 9.49 21.34
N ASP A 179 -7.05 9.87 20.15
CA ASP A 179 -7.00 8.98 19.00
C ASP A 179 -5.96 7.87 19.18
N CYS A 180 -4.78 8.20 19.72
CA CYS A 180 -3.72 7.22 20.00
C CYS A 180 -4.18 6.17 21.02
N VAL A 181 -4.72 6.58 22.17
CA VAL A 181 -5.21 5.68 23.22
C VAL A 181 -6.34 4.80 22.72
N ALA A 182 -7.23 5.33 21.89
CA ALA A 182 -8.34 4.59 21.31
C ALA A 182 -7.92 3.67 20.14
N GLY A 183 -6.65 3.65 19.76
CA GLY A 183 -6.17 2.87 18.61
C GLY A 183 -6.72 3.38 17.27
N ARG A 184 -7.15 4.63 17.18
CA ARG A 184 -7.66 5.27 15.95
C ARG A 184 -6.54 5.97 15.18
N TRP A 185 -5.48 5.24 14.92
CA TRP A 185 -4.36 5.74 14.13
C TRP A 185 -4.01 4.78 13.00
N SER A 186 -3.33 5.30 12.01
CA SER A 186 -2.73 4.52 10.93
C SER A 186 -1.42 5.16 10.51
N VAL A 187 -0.50 4.34 10.03
CA VAL A 187 0.67 4.82 9.32
C VAL A 187 0.56 4.39 7.87
N VAL A 188 0.65 5.36 6.98
CA VAL A 188 0.59 5.18 5.54
C VAL A 188 1.98 5.43 4.97
N THR A 189 2.59 4.41 4.40
CA THR A 189 3.86 4.51 3.67
C THR A 189 3.57 4.50 2.19
N CYS A 190 3.93 5.56 1.49
CA CYS A 190 3.79 5.69 0.05
C CYS A 190 5.16 5.73 -0.60
N VAL A 191 5.41 4.86 -1.59
CA VAL A 191 6.68 4.76 -2.29
C VAL A 191 6.44 4.74 -3.79
N ARG A 192 7.14 5.59 -4.52
CA ARG A 192 7.28 5.43 -5.97
C ARG A 192 8.38 4.42 -6.25
N GLU A 193 8.05 3.38 -6.99
CA GLU A 193 9.02 2.39 -7.44
C GLU A 193 9.24 2.53 -8.96
N ALA A 194 10.49 2.42 -9.39
CA ALA A 194 10.86 2.42 -10.80
C ALA A 194 11.41 1.06 -11.21
N LYS A 195 11.01 0.57 -12.39
CA LYS A 195 11.48 -0.70 -12.95
C LYS A 195 12.85 -0.48 -13.62
N ARG A 196 13.90 -1.13 -13.11
CA ARG A 196 15.25 -1.11 -13.68
C ARG A 196 15.75 -2.54 -13.84
N ARG A 197 16.13 -2.92 -15.06
CA ARG A 197 16.61 -4.29 -15.39
C ARG A 197 15.65 -5.39 -14.90
N GLY A 198 14.34 -5.18 -15.06
CA GLY A 198 13.30 -6.11 -14.63
C GLY A 198 12.98 -6.13 -13.14
N LYS A 199 13.67 -5.35 -12.31
CA LYS A 199 13.42 -5.27 -10.86
C LYS A 199 12.84 -3.91 -10.47
N TRP A 200 11.97 -3.90 -9.46
CA TRP A 200 11.42 -2.68 -8.88
C TRP A 200 12.37 -2.13 -7.82
N HIS A 201 12.67 -0.85 -7.93
CA HIS A 201 13.55 -0.13 -7.01
C HIS A 201 12.79 1.03 -6.37
N PRO A 202 12.84 1.18 -5.05
CA PRO A 202 12.22 2.31 -4.39
C PRO A 202 12.89 3.62 -4.80
N GLY A 203 12.10 4.68 -4.90
CA GLY A 203 12.53 6.04 -5.20
C GLY A 203 11.95 7.03 -4.21
N ALA A 204 11.29 8.09 -4.73
CA ALA A 204 10.61 9.06 -3.88
C ALA A 204 9.57 8.39 -3.00
N HIS A 205 9.51 8.81 -1.75
CA HIS A 205 8.57 8.27 -0.76
C HIS A 205 8.15 9.35 0.22
N PHE A 206 7.04 9.09 0.90
CA PHE A 206 6.66 9.75 2.14
C PHE A 206 5.97 8.75 3.06
N GLU A 207 5.98 9.05 4.34
CA GLU A 207 5.30 8.28 5.38
C GLU A 207 4.44 9.25 6.18
N CYS A 208 3.19 8.89 6.43
CA CYS A 208 2.21 9.75 7.08
C CYS A 208 1.60 9.04 8.27
N PHE A 209 1.64 9.69 9.43
CA PHE A 209 0.83 9.32 10.58
C PHE A 209 -0.55 9.94 10.40
N VAL A 210 -1.59 9.14 10.48
CA VAL A 210 -2.97 9.54 10.18
C VAL A 210 -3.86 9.18 11.34
N THR A 211 -4.64 10.15 11.82
CA THR A 211 -5.80 9.94 12.70
C THR A 211 -7.03 10.58 12.07
N GLU A 212 -8.16 10.55 12.78
CA GLU A 212 -9.35 11.28 12.35
C GLU A 212 -9.08 12.79 12.19
N HIS A 213 -8.22 13.36 13.04
CA HIS A 213 -7.98 14.80 13.11
C HIS A 213 -6.63 15.24 12.55
N LEU A 214 -5.68 14.33 12.37
CA LEU A 214 -4.30 14.66 12.01
C LEU A 214 -3.82 13.87 10.79
N HIS A 215 -3.13 14.58 9.88
CA HIS A 215 -2.22 14.01 8.90
C HIS A 215 -0.84 14.62 9.09
N ALA A 216 0.10 13.87 9.64
CA ALA A 216 1.45 14.35 9.87
C ALA A 216 2.47 13.51 9.10
N LEU A 217 3.41 14.15 8.43
CA LEU A 217 4.52 13.48 7.77
C LEU A 217 5.53 13.02 8.82
N ILE A 218 5.97 11.78 8.71
CA ILE A 218 7.06 11.22 9.50
C ILE A 218 8.36 11.40 8.70
N HIS A 219 9.25 12.24 9.20
CA HIS A 219 10.56 12.45 8.60
C HIS A 219 11.57 11.44 9.12
N ALA A 220 11.60 10.25 8.51
CA ALA A 220 12.51 9.17 8.86
C ALA A 220 13.04 8.46 7.59
N PRO A 221 14.29 7.93 7.61
CA PRO A 221 14.78 7.10 6.51
C PRO A 221 13.95 5.82 6.41
N LEU A 222 13.62 5.34 5.20
CA LEU A 222 12.86 4.09 5.00
C LEU A 222 13.59 2.84 5.49
N ASP A 223 14.91 2.85 5.43
CA ASP A 223 15.73 1.73 5.87
C ASP A 223 15.74 1.62 7.42
N VAL A 224 15.35 0.46 7.93
CA VAL A 224 15.32 0.17 9.37
C VAL A 224 16.71 0.27 10.00
N GLN A 225 17.78 -0.09 9.27
CA GLN A 225 19.14 0.05 9.78
C GLN A 225 19.57 1.52 9.86
N ALA A 226 19.17 2.33 8.88
CA ALA A 226 19.41 3.77 8.92
C ALA A 226 18.59 4.44 10.04
N LEU A 227 17.36 3.99 10.25
CA LEU A 227 16.52 4.44 11.36
C LEU A 227 17.19 4.19 12.72
N SER A 228 17.81 3.02 12.92
CA SER A 228 18.49 2.66 14.18
C SER A 228 19.76 3.51 14.47
N ARG A 229 20.22 4.29 13.50
CA ARG A 229 21.40 5.17 13.62
C ARG A 229 21.03 6.63 13.86
N LEU A 230 19.74 6.95 13.93
CA LEU A 230 19.32 8.31 14.22
C LEU A 230 19.75 8.69 15.63
N SER A 231 20.26 9.91 15.77
CA SER A 231 20.66 10.51 17.07
C SER A 231 19.48 11.19 17.79
N ALA A 232 18.36 11.36 17.09
CA ALA A 232 17.14 11.98 17.62
C ALA A 232 15.91 11.28 17.02
N ASP A 233 14.80 11.38 17.70
CA ASP A 233 13.53 10.86 17.22
C ASP A 233 13.05 11.55 15.94
N PRO A 234 12.36 10.82 15.03
CA PRO A 234 11.77 11.38 13.84
C PRO A 234 10.80 12.53 14.12
N THR A 235 10.87 13.59 13.33
CA THR A 235 9.95 14.70 13.46
C THR A 235 8.61 14.39 12.79
N LEU A 236 7.54 14.93 13.40
CA LEU A 236 6.21 15.01 12.81
C LEU A 236 6.00 16.42 12.26
N ASP A 237 5.72 16.49 10.97
CA ASP A 237 5.34 17.72 10.30
C ASP A 237 3.95 17.55 9.69
N ALA A 238 3.03 18.46 9.98
CA ALA A 238 1.70 18.38 9.44
C ALA A 238 1.45 19.57 8.49
N PRO A 239 1.94 19.46 7.28
CA PRO A 239 1.70 20.42 6.24
C PRO A 239 0.21 20.46 5.88
N PRO A 240 -0.25 21.53 5.20
CA PRO A 240 -1.59 21.57 4.63
C PRO A 240 -1.87 20.31 3.80
N ARG A 241 -3.07 19.75 3.92
CA ARG A 241 -3.47 18.52 3.18
C ARG A 241 -3.22 18.61 1.67
N ALA A 242 -3.37 19.82 1.10
CA ALA A 242 -3.05 20.05 -0.31
C ALA A 242 -1.59 19.72 -0.65
N ALA A 243 -0.65 19.95 0.28
CA ALA A 243 0.75 19.58 0.09
C ALA A 243 0.95 18.06 0.15
N VAL A 244 0.31 17.37 1.11
CA VAL A 244 0.34 15.90 1.19
C VAL A 244 -0.27 15.30 -0.08
N TRP A 245 -1.38 15.86 -0.55
CA TRP A 245 -2.00 15.48 -1.81
C TRP A 245 -1.07 15.67 -3.01
N ALA A 246 -0.40 16.81 -3.09
CA ALA A 246 0.56 17.06 -4.16
C ALA A 246 1.73 16.07 -4.14
N MET A 247 2.21 15.68 -2.95
CA MET A 247 3.23 14.63 -2.80
C MET A 247 2.71 13.28 -3.29
N ALA A 248 1.49 12.89 -2.90
CA ALA A 248 0.87 11.65 -3.33
C ALA A 248 0.71 11.61 -4.86
N MET A 249 0.23 12.69 -5.47
CA MET A 249 0.13 12.81 -6.93
C MET A 249 1.49 12.78 -7.62
N GLY A 250 2.53 13.33 -7.00
CA GLY A 250 3.91 13.27 -7.48
C GLY A 250 4.46 11.84 -7.62
N LEU A 251 3.92 10.88 -6.86
CA LEU A 251 4.29 9.46 -7.00
C LEU A 251 3.79 8.84 -8.30
N LEU A 252 2.72 9.37 -8.88
CA LEU A 252 2.13 8.91 -10.14
C LEU A 252 2.75 9.59 -11.36
N ALA A 253 3.40 10.74 -11.16
CA ALA A 253 4.06 11.46 -12.26
C ALA A 253 5.19 10.62 -12.86
N ALA A 254 5.21 10.51 -14.18
CA ALA A 254 6.17 9.71 -14.93
C ALA A 254 7.60 10.30 -14.88
#